data_4da73afae823ef994782c430430f6215
#
_entry.id   4da73afae823ef994782c430430f6215
#
_cell.length_a   1.000
_cell.length_b   1.000
_cell.length_c   1.000
_cell.angle_alpha   90.00
_cell.angle_beta   90.00
_cell.angle_gamma   90.00
#
_symmetry.space_group_name_H-M   'P 1'
#
loop_
_entity.id
_entity.type
_entity.pdbx_description
1 polymer ?
#
loop_
_entity_poly.entity_id
_entity_poly.type
_entity_poly.pdbx_seq_one_letter_code
_entity_poly.pdbx_strand_id
1 'polypeptide(L)'
;MKRIIENIKFMQDGTMVFGDLHLEDGFVERIDYKTPHMVSDIAIPGLVDIHTHGFHGYSCENTDIGNLHALALEYPKRGITSFCPTVSARSLDEFRTIIDAYRKAFQGDYRGARYEGVHLEGPYLNPDRRGSMKKENLMEIHLGELEDFLSE
;
A
#
# COMPACT_ATOMS: atom_id res chain seq x y z
N MET A 1 22.69 4.14 4.26
CA MET A 1 22.63 4.34 5.74
C MET A 1 22.74 2.98 6.40
N LYS A 2 23.71 2.80 7.30
CA LYS A 2 23.91 1.51 8.02
C LYS A 2 23.13 1.50 9.34
N ARG A 3 22.50 0.39 9.65
CA ARG A 3 21.76 0.17 10.90
C ARG A 3 21.88 -1.31 11.31
N ILE A 4 21.92 -1.58 12.61
CA ILE A 4 21.88 -2.93 13.16
C ILE A 4 20.62 -3.05 14.01
N ILE A 5 19.87 -4.13 13.81
CA ILE A 5 18.77 -4.55 14.69
C ILE A 5 19.27 -5.77 15.45
N GLU A 6 19.52 -5.59 16.72
CA GLU A 6 20.16 -6.62 17.54
C GLU A 6 19.15 -7.53 18.22
N ASN A 7 19.54 -8.79 18.45
CA ASN A 7 18.81 -9.77 19.27
C ASN A 7 17.34 -9.95 18.86
N ILE A 8 17.10 -10.22 17.58
CA ILE A 8 15.76 -10.33 17.04
C ILE A 8 15.48 -11.74 16.49
N LYS A 9 14.22 -12.17 16.60
CA LYS A 9 13.69 -13.34 15.87
C LYS A 9 13.24 -12.92 14.49
N PHE A 10 13.40 -13.77 13.51
CA PHE A 10 12.81 -13.58 12.18
C PHE A 10 12.66 -14.92 11.46
N MET A 11 11.76 -14.92 10.47
CA MET A 11 11.55 -16.11 9.65
C MET A 11 12.52 -16.11 8.47
N GLN A 12 13.22 -17.22 8.29
CA GLN A 12 14.06 -17.49 7.13
C GLN A 12 13.77 -18.90 6.60
N ASP A 13 13.39 -19.02 5.34
CA ASP A 13 13.10 -20.30 4.68
C ASP A 13 12.15 -21.22 5.49
N GLY A 14 11.11 -20.61 6.08
CA GLY A 14 10.13 -21.33 6.88
C GLY A 14 10.57 -21.69 8.29
N THR A 15 11.77 -21.30 8.70
CA THR A 15 12.33 -21.58 10.05
C THR A 15 12.52 -20.29 10.83
N MET A 16 12.19 -20.33 12.13
CA MET A 16 12.45 -19.20 13.04
C MET A 16 13.93 -19.23 13.42
N VAL A 17 14.62 -18.14 13.12
CA VAL A 17 16.04 -17.93 13.44
C VAL A 17 16.23 -16.74 14.38
N PHE A 18 17.42 -16.65 14.97
CA PHE A 18 17.81 -15.59 15.90
C PHE A 18 19.11 -14.96 15.46
N GLY A 19 19.23 -13.67 15.61
CA GLY A 19 20.45 -12.99 15.27
C GLY A 19 20.34 -11.48 15.29
N ASP A 20 21.39 -10.87 14.77
CA ASP A 20 21.43 -9.44 14.47
C ASP A 20 21.29 -9.24 12.96
N LEU A 21 20.41 -8.34 12.57
CA LEU A 21 20.22 -7.95 11.17
C LEU A 21 21.02 -6.69 10.89
N HIS A 22 22.01 -6.79 10.00
CA HIS A 22 22.75 -5.65 9.49
C HIS A 22 22.04 -5.13 8.24
N LEU A 23 21.56 -3.90 8.32
CA LEU A 23 20.87 -3.22 7.24
C LEU A 23 21.76 -2.18 6.60
N GLU A 24 21.83 -2.16 5.28
CA GLU A 24 22.46 -1.11 4.50
C GLU A 24 21.55 -0.71 3.34
N ASP A 25 21.26 0.59 3.25
CA ASP A 25 20.47 1.20 2.18
C ASP A 25 19.11 0.51 1.91
N GLY A 26 18.46 0.10 3.00
CA GLY A 26 17.12 -0.53 2.94
C GLY A 26 17.12 -2.06 2.77
N PHE A 27 18.29 -2.68 2.66
CA PHE A 27 18.43 -4.13 2.50
C PHE A 27 19.07 -4.79 3.70
N VAL A 28 18.77 -6.08 3.92
CA VAL A 28 19.52 -6.92 4.86
C VAL A 28 20.83 -7.33 4.16
N GLU A 29 21.93 -6.74 4.57
CA GLU A 29 23.26 -7.01 4.01
C GLU A 29 23.88 -8.27 4.61
N ARG A 30 23.71 -8.45 5.92
CA ARG A 30 24.31 -9.56 6.67
C ARG A 30 23.46 -9.94 7.87
N ILE A 31 23.54 -11.21 8.23
CA ILE A 31 22.92 -11.77 9.42
C ILE A 31 24.02 -12.39 10.29
N ASP A 32 24.12 -11.95 11.55
CA ASP A 32 24.95 -12.60 12.55
C ASP A 32 24.06 -13.51 13.40
N TYR A 33 24.04 -14.81 13.06
CA TYR A 33 23.22 -15.80 13.76
C TYR A 33 23.65 -15.99 15.21
N LYS A 34 22.69 -16.14 16.10
CA LYS A 34 22.90 -16.33 17.53
C LYS A 34 22.17 -17.57 18.04
N THR A 35 22.64 -18.09 19.16
CA THR A 35 21.92 -19.14 19.89
C THR A 35 20.59 -18.61 20.37
N PRO A 36 19.47 -19.34 20.17
CA PRO A 36 18.17 -18.95 20.67
C PRO A 36 18.16 -18.67 22.17
N HIS A 37 17.67 -17.51 22.56
CA HIS A 37 17.40 -17.14 23.93
C HIS A 37 16.08 -16.39 24.01
N MET A 38 15.62 -16.10 25.22
CA MET A 38 14.33 -15.41 25.38
C MET A 38 14.40 -13.99 24.82
N VAL A 39 13.82 -13.78 23.64
CA VAL A 39 13.58 -12.46 23.03
C VAL A 39 12.11 -12.31 22.71
N SER A 40 11.61 -11.11 22.93
CA SER A 40 10.19 -10.78 22.69
C SER A 40 9.93 -10.33 21.25
N ASP A 41 10.92 -9.70 20.66
CA ASP A 41 10.72 -8.98 19.39
C ASP A 41 10.92 -9.90 18.19
N ILE A 42 10.05 -9.75 17.22
CA ILE A 42 10.07 -10.52 15.96
C ILE A 42 10.11 -9.52 14.81
N ALA A 43 11.09 -9.65 13.93
CA ALA A 43 11.07 -8.97 12.64
C ALA A 43 10.22 -9.76 11.67
N ILE A 44 9.26 -9.09 11.06
CA ILE A 44 8.43 -9.61 9.98
C ILE A 44 8.54 -8.71 8.75
N PRO A 45 8.28 -9.19 7.54
CA PRO A 45 8.08 -8.33 6.39
C PRO A 45 6.98 -7.31 6.69
N GLY A 46 7.12 -6.10 6.17
CA GLY A 46 6.06 -5.10 6.27
C GLY A 46 4.78 -5.60 5.60
N LEU A 47 3.64 -5.22 6.17
CA LEU A 47 2.34 -5.58 5.62
C LEU A 47 2.08 -4.77 4.34
N VAL A 48 1.35 -5.39 3.41
CA VAL A 48 0.89 -4.76 2.18
C VAL A 48 -0.63 -4.64 2.24
N ASP A 49 -1.16 -3.43 2.21
CA ASP A 49 -2.60 -3.18 2.18
C ASP A 49 -3.04 -2.92 0.74
N ILE A 50 -3.78 -3.86 0.16
CA ILE A 50 -4.22 -3.80 -1.24
C ILE A 50 -5.66 -3.29 -1.39
N HIS A 51 -6.36 -2.98 -0.29
CA HIS A 51 -7.73 -2.50 -0.31
C HIS A 51 -8.02 -1.61 0.90
N THR A 52 -7.82 -0.31 0.73
CA THR A 52 -8.02 0.68 1.80
C THR A 52 -8.65 1.96 1.25
N HIS A 53 -9.69 2.47 1.93
CA HIS A 53 -10.36 3.73 1.57
C HIS A 53 -9.79 4.94 2.32
N GLY A 54 -8.80 4.72 3.15
CA GLY A 54 -8.16 5.74 3.96
C GLY A 54 -7.93 5.28 5.38
N PHE A 55 -7.21 6.10 6.13
CA PHE A 55 -6.81 5.78 7.49
C PHE A 55 -6.65 7.04 8.32
N HIS A 56 -7.06 6.96 9.59
CA HIS A 56 -6.80 7.98 10.61
C HIS A 56 -7.26 9.40 10.24
N GLY A 57 -8.40 9.51 9.54
CA GLY A 57 -8.98 10.78 9.09
C GLY A 57 -8.52 11.25 7.71
N TYR A 58 -7.58 10.56 7.07
CA TYR A 58 -7.14 10.82 5.71
C TYR A 58 -7.87 9.88 4.75
N SER A 59 -8.44 10.41 3.69
CA SER A 59 -9.19 9.65 2.69
C SER A 59 -8.34 9.37 1.45
N CYS A 60 -8.46 8.15 0.89
CA CYS A 60 -7.89 7.82 -0.40
C CYS A 60 -8.52 8.58 -1.58
N GLU A 61 -9.71 9.13 -1.40
CA GLU A 61 -10.41 9.90 -2.44
C GLU A 61 -10.13 11.41 -2.37
N ASN A 62 -9.44 11.88 -1.34
CA ASN A 62 -8.99 13.26 -1.25
C ASN A 62 -7.65 13.42 -1.97
N THR A 63 -7.66 14.02 -3.13
CA THR A 63 -6.52 14.18 -4.05
C THR A 63 -5.55 15.31 -3.67
N ASP A 64 -5.78 16.00 -2.55
CA ASP A 64 -4.80 16.94 -2.02
C ASP A 64 -3.48 16.23 -1.67
N ILE A 65 -2.36 16.74 -2.18
CA ILE A 65 -1.04 16.13 -2.00
C ILE A 65 -0.67 16.00 -0.52
N GLY A 66 -1.02 17.00 0.29
CA GLY A 66 -0.77 16.97 1.73
C GLY A 66 -1.55 15.85 2.41
N ASN A 67 -2.82 15.63 2.02
CA ASN A 67 -3.63 14.49 2.48
C ASN A 67 -2.98 13.15 2.09
N LEU A 68 -2.55 12.99 0.84
CA LEU A 68 -1.97 11.74 0.33
C LEU A 68 -0.64 11.42 1.03
N HIS A 69 0.23 12.41 1.23
CA HIS A 69 1.48 12.23 1.96
C HIS A 69 1.23 11.93 3.45
N ALA A 70 0.27 12.60 4.09
CA ALA A 70 -0.10 12.32 5.47
C ALA A 70 -0.64 10.90 5.63
N LEU A 71 -1.48 10.43 4.70
CA LEU A 71 -1.97 9.06 4.65
C LEU A 71 -0.80 8.06 4.57
N ALA A 72 0.15 8.28 3.66
CA ALA A 72 1.33 7.42 3.51
C ALA A 72 2.18 7.35 4.78
N LEU A 73 2.25 8.44 5.57
CA LEU A 73 2.98 8.48 6.85
C LEU A 73 2.26 7.74 7.99
N GLU A 74 0.93 7.58 7.92
CA GLU A 74 0.17 6.89 8.97
C GLU A 74 0.29 5.37 8.89
N TYR A 75 0.40 4.79 7.69
CA TYR A 75 0.45 3.35 7.48
C TYR A 75 1.61 2.65 8.20
N PRO A 76 2.89 3.13 8.14
CA PRO A 76 4.00 2.47 8.80
C PRO A 76 3.87 2.41 10.33
N LYS A 77 3.11 3.32 10.93
CA LYS A 77 2.81 3.30 12.37
C LYS A 77 2.00 2.05 12.78
N ARG A 78 1.45 1.32 11.80
CA ARG A 78 0.70 0.07 11.98
C ARG A 78 1.36 -1.14 11.28
N GLY A 79 2.61 -0.98 10.84
CA GLY A 79 3.35 -2.04 10.17
C GLY A 79 3.03 -2.21 8.69
N ILE A 80 2.21 -1.35 8.10
CA ILE A 80 1.91 -1.35 6.67
C ILE A 80 3.00 -0.56 5.97
N THR A 81 3.77 -1.22 5.11
CA THR A 81 4.91 -0.62 4.40
C THR A 81 4.65 -0.34 2.93
N SER A 82 3.58 -0.95 2.37
CA SER A 82 3.12 -0.72 1.00
C SER A 82 1.59 -0.69 0.96
N PHE A 83 1.02 0.10 0.07
CA PHE A 83 -0.44 0.20 -0.03
C PHE A 83 -0.93 0.49 -1.44
N CYS A 84 -2.16 0.01 -1.72
CA CYS A 84 -2.96 0.38 -2.88
C CYS A 84 -4.19 1.13 -2.38
N PRO A 85 -4.26 2.46 -2.53
CA PRO A 85 -5.46 3.20 -2.18
C PRO A 85 -6.63 2.74 -3.04
N THR A 86 -7.76 2.51 -2.40
CA THR A 86 -9.00 2.09 -3.06
C THR A 86 -9.87 3.30 -3.35
N VAL A 87 -10.29 3.39 -4.60
CA VAL A 87 -11.19 4.43 -5.10
C VAL A 87 -12.52 3.78 -5.47
N SER A 88 -13.60 4.27 -4.85
CA SER A 88 -14.96 3.77 -5.06
C SER A 88 -15.47 4.05 -6.47
N ALA A 89 -16.44 3.27 -6.93
CA ALA A 89 -17.01 3.37 -8.27
C ALA A 89 -17.41 4.79 -8.69
N ARG A 90 -16.94 5.19 -9.86
CA ARG A 90 -17.17 6.49 -10.52
C ARG A 90 -16.88 6.38 -12.02
N SER A 91 -17.02 7.47 -12.75
CA SER A 91 -16.69 7.52 -14.18
C SER A 91 -15.18 7.28 -14.42
N LEU A 92 -14.83 6.82 -15.63
CA LEU A 92 -13.44 6.62 -16.02
C LEU A 92 -12.63 7.93 -15.95
N ASP A 93 -13.23 9.07 -16.29
CA ASP A 93 -12.57 10.38 -16.25
C ASP A 93 -12.24 10.82 -14.82
N GLU A 94 -13.14 10.53 -13.87
CA GLU A 94 -12.86 10.78 -12.45
C GLU A 94 -11.77 9.85 -11.93
N PHE A 95 -11.73 8.59 -12.37
CA PHE A 95 -10.61 7.70 -12.05
C PHE A 95 -9.28 8.22 -12.60
N ARG A 96 -9.24 8.68 -13.87
CA ARG A 96 -8.04 9.31 -14.46
C ARG A 96 -7.55 10.47 -13.60
N THR A 97 -8.45 11.36 -13.22
CA THR A 97 -8.14 12.52 -12.39
C THR A 97 -7.49 12.12 -11.05
N ILE A 98 -8.03 11.10 -10.40
CA ILE A 98 -7.49 10.61 -9.12
C ILE A 98 -6.16 9.90 -9.32
N ILE A 99 -6.03 9.03 -10.33
CA ILE A 99 -4.79 8.33 -10.66
C ILE A 99 -3.67 9.34 -10.92
N ASP A 100 -3.95 10.40 -11.68
CA ASP A 100 -2.99 11.45 -11.96
C ASP A 100 -2.56 12.23 -10.71
N ALA A 101 -3.48 12.46 -9.78
CA ALA A 101 -3.14 13.06 -8.51
C ALA A 101 -2.20 12.16 -7.69
N TYR A 102 -2.45 10.85 -7.67
CA TYR A 102 -1.57 9.88 -7.02
C TYR A 102 -0.19 9.81 -7.71
N ARG A 103 -0.15 9.74 -9.04
CA ARG A 103 1.11 9.78 -9.78
C ARG A 103 1.95 11.01 -9.41
N LYS A 104 1.32 12.19 -9.37
CA LYS A 104 1.98 13.45 -8.98
C LYS A 104 2.45 13.45 -7.53
N ALA A 105 1.60 12.98 -6.60
CA ALA A 105 1.93 12.98 -5.18
C ALA A 105 3.09 12.04 -4.84
N PHE A 106 3.19 10.90 -5.52
CA PHE A 106 4.19 9.88 -5.24
C PHE A 106 5.32 9.80 -6.28
N GLN A 107 5.43 10.81 -7.11
CA GLN A 107 6.57 10.97 -8.03
C GLN A 107 7.80 11.46 -7.26
N GLY A 108 8.91 10.73 -7.36
CA GLY A 108 10.16 11.09 -6.69
C GLY A 108 10.20 10.64 -5.22
N ASP A 109 11.00 11.37 -4.41
CA ASP A 109 11.22 11.03 -3.01
C ASP A 109 10.08 11.52 -2.12
N TYR A 110 9.47 10.62 -1.37
CA TYR A 110 8.49 10.91 -0.33
C TYR A 110 8.73 10.01 0.90
N ARG A 111 8.02 10.28 1.99
CA ARG A 111 8.12 9.53 3.25
C ARG A 111 6.86 8.73 3.50
N GLY A 112 7.01 7.56 4.15
CA GLY A 112 5.88 6.73 4.56
C GLY A 112 5.84 5.38 3.85
N ALA A 113 4.66 4.77 3.80
CA ALA A 113 4.44 3.53 3.07
C ALA A 113 4.53 3.74 1.55
N ARG A 114 5.05 2.74 0.86
CA ARG A 114 5.23 2.77 -0.59
C ARG A 114 3.87 2.66 -1.30
N TYR A 115 3.61 3.60 -2.18
CA TYR A 115 2.48 3.55 -3.10
C TYR A 115 2.77 2.55 -4.23
N GLU A 116 1.89 1.56 -4.43
CA GLU A 116 2.06 0.49 -5.42
C GLU A 116 1.16 0.66 -6.65
N GLY A 117 0.17 1.50 -6.58
CA GLY A 117 -0.85 1.71 -7.60
C GLY A 117 -2.21 1.98 -6.97
N VAL A 118 -3.21 2.30 -7.78
CA VAL A 118 -4.59 2.53 -7.33
C VAL A 118 -5.41 1.26 -7.52
N HIS A 119 -6.13 0.85 -6.48
CA HIS A 119 -7.16 -0.17 -6.59
C HIS A 119 -8.49 0.50 -6.96
N LEU A 120 -9.08 0.12 -8.08
CA LEU A 120 -10.38 0.61 -8.53
C LEU A 120 -11.47 -0.36 -8.08
N GLU A 121 -12.34 0.08 -7.18
CA GLU A 121 -13.50 -0.69 -6.74
C GLU A 121 -14.71 -0.34 -7.59
N GLY A 122 -14.88 -1.02 -8.70
CA GLY A 122 -15.84 -0.73 -9.76
C GLY A 122 -15.17 -0.06 -10.98
N PRO A 123 -15.96 0.54 -11.89
CA PRO A 123 -17.40 0.81 -11.84
C PRO A 123 -18.28 -0.37 -12.32
N TYR A 124 -17.69 -1.43 -12.80
CA TYR A 124 -18.38 -2.58 -13.43
C TYR A 124 -18.87 -3.60 -12.38
N LEU A 125 -19.71 -3.13 -11.45
CA LEU A 125 -20.28 -3.95 -10.40
C LEU A 125 -21.71 -4.38 -10.71
N ASN A 126 -22.10 -5.57 -10.23
CA ASN A 126 -23.49 -5.99 -10.29
C ASN A 126 -24.35 -5.04 -9.43
N PRO A 127 -25.39 -4.38 -10.00
CA PRO A 127 -26.22 -3.42 -9.27
C PRO A 127 -26.90 -4.00 -8.02
N ASP A 128 -27.20 -5.30 -8.01
CA ASP A 128 -27.84 -5.98 -6.87
C ASP A 128 -26.85 -6.42 -5.80
N ARG A 129 -25.53 -6.34 -6.10
CA ARG A 129 -24.45 -6.77 -5.22
C ARG A 129 -23.39 -5.68 -4.99
N ARG A 130 -23.74 -4.42 -5.27
CA ARG A 130 -22.80 -3.27 -5.23
C ARG A 130 -22.35 -2.83 -3.83
N GLY A 131 -22.90 -3.41 -2.78
CA GLY A 131 -22.62 -2.94 -1.41
C GLY A 131 -23.06 -1.49 -1.19
N SER A 132 -22.17 -0.67 -0.67
CA SER A 132 -22.38 0.76 -0.40
C SER A 132 -22.24 1.67 -1.63
N MET A 133 -21.81 1.13 -2.79
CA MET A 133 -21.62 1.92 -4.00
C MET A 133 -22.93 2.50 -4.51
N LYS A 134 -22.91 3.76 -4.95
CA LYS A 134 -24.09 4.40 -5.52
C LYS A 134 -24.41 3.79 -6.89
N LYS A 135 -25.69 3.54 -7.14
CA LYS A 135 -26.14 2.91 -8.40
C LYS A 135 -25.81 3.76 -9.62
N GLU A 136 -25.88 5.08 -9.49
CA GLU A 136 -25.58 6.03 -10.55
C GLU A 136 -24.09 6.03 -10.96
N ASN A 137 -23.21 5.50 -10.14
CA ASN A 137 -21.78 5.38 -10.42
C ASN A 137 -21.39 4.07 -11.09
N LEU A 138 -22.36 3.15 -11.28
CA LEU A 138 -22.10 1.88 -11.94
C LEU A 138 -22.19 2.05 -13.45
N MET A 139 -21.34 1.34 -14.17
CA MET A 139 -21.27 1.38 -15.62
C MET A 139 -21.48 -0.03 -16.19
N GLU A 140 -22.03 -0.09 -17.41
CA GLU A 140 -21.96 -1.30 -18.22
C GLU A 140 -20.56 -1.49 -18.79
N ILE A 141 -20.19 -2.75 -19.03
CA ILE A 141 -18.85 -3.06 -19.54
C ILE A 141 -18.79 -2.75 -21.04
N HIS A 142 -17.92 -1.81 -21.40
CA HIS A 142 -17.55 -1.51 -22.77
C HIS A 142 -16.05 -1.82 -22.94
N LEU A 143 -15.73 -2.97 -23.54
CA LEU A 143 -14.35 -3.48 -23.61
C LEU A 143 -13.38 -2.49 -24.26
N GLY A 144 -13.79 -1.79 -25.34
CA GLY A 144 -12.95 -0.80 -25.99
C GLY A 144 -12.59 0.37 -25.08
N GLU A 145 -13.55 0.91 -24.32
CA GLU A 145 -13.28 1.98 -23.36
C GLU A 145 -12.37 1.53 -22.21
N LEU A 146 -12.53 0.28 -21.77
CA LEU A 146 -11.68 -0.28 -20.73
C LEU A 146 -10.26 -0.51 -21.24
N GLU A 147 -10.09 -1.03 -22.45
CA GLU A 147 -8.79 -1.22 -23.09
C GLU A 147 -8.08 0.12 -23.27
N ASP A 148 -8.76 1.15 -23.74
CA ASP A 148 -8.24 2.51 -23.88
C ASP A 148 -7.80 3.06 -22.50
N PHE A 149 -8.65 2.91 -21.48
CA PHE A 149 -8.35 3.36 -20.12
C PHE A 149 -7.12 2.65 -19.52
N LEU A 150 -6.94 1.35 -19.76
CA LEU A 150 -5.80 0.59 -19.24
C LEU A 150 -4.50 0.80 -20.02
N SER A 151 -4.56 1.40 -21.21
CA SER A 151 -3.39 1.68 -22.05
C SER A 151 -2.66 2.99 -21.67
N GLU A 152 -3.25 3.83 -20.84
CA GLU A 152 -2.72 5.11 -20.36
C GLU A 152 -1.84 4.93 -19.10
#